data_79f8be965f6718c965200219657e41be
#
_entry.id   79f8be965f6718c965200219657e41be
#
_cell.length_a   1.000
_cell.length_b   1.000
_cell.length_c   1.000
_cell.angle_alpha   90.00
_cell.angle_beta   90.00
_cell.angle_gamma   90.00
#
_symmetry.space_group_name_H-M   'P 1'
#
loop_
_entity.id
_entity.type
_entity.pdbx_description
1 polymer ?
#
loop_
_entity_poly.entity_id
_entity_poly.type
_entity_poly.pdbx_seq_one_letter_code
_entity_poly.pdbx_strand_id
1 'polypeptide(L)' 'MPREFNVVIEQDEDGYYVASVPALRGCHTQAKSLDVLMKRVREVIELCFKANYVLNGYG' A
#
# COMPACT_ATOMS: atom_id res chain seq x y z
N MET A 1 -12.14 15.72 3.27
CA MET A 1 -12.12 15.28 1.90
C MET A 1 -11.60 13.86 1.76
N PRO A 2 -12.38 12.97 1.22
CA PRO A 2 -11.91 11.59 1.08
C PRO A 2 -10.79 11.49 0.06
N ARG A 3 -9.87 10.64 0.36
CA ARG A 3 -8.78 10.35 -0.55
C ARG A 3 -8.95 8.93 -1.05
N GLU A 4 -8.97 8.80 -2.34
CA GLU A 4 -9.12 7.50 -2.94
C GLU A 4 -7.83 7.15 -3.68
N PHE A 5 -7.35 5.96 -3.40
CA PHE A 5 -6.18 5.45 -4.07
C PHE A 5 -6.56 4.18 -4.81
N ASN A 6 -6.09 4.08 -6.01
CA ASN A 6 -6.23 2.83 -6.76
C ASN A 6 -5.23 1.83 -6.21
N VAL A 7 -5.71 0.66 -5.87
CA VAL A 7 -4.87 -0.40 -5.36
C VAL A 7 -4.93 -1.55 -6.34
N VAL A 8 -3.77 -1.97 -6.81
CA VAL A 8 -3.67 -3.11 -7.72
C VAL A 8 -3.38 -4.34 -6.89
N ILE A 9 -4.23 -5.34 -6.99
CA ILE A 9 -4.08 -6.57 -6.24
C ILE A 9 -3.87 -7.72 -7.22
N GLU A 10 -2.80 -8.47 -7.00
CA GLU A 10 -2.47 -9.64 -7.80
C GLU A 10 -2.15 -10.79 -6.89
N GLN A 11 -2.32 -12.00 -7.39
CA GLN A 11 -1.96 -13.19 -6.65
C GLN A 11 -0.78 -13.85 -7.35
N ASP A 12 0.27 -14.15 -6.60
CA ASP A 12 1.43 -14.78 -7.19
C ASP A 12 1.29 -16.30 -7.19
N GLU A 13 2.29 -16.98 -7.71
CA GLU A 13 2.26 -18.42 -7.86
C GLU A 13 2.22 -19.14 -6.52
N ASP A 14 2.75 -18.55 -5.50
CA ASP A 14 2.77 -19.15 -4.17
C ASP A 14 1.49 -18.93 -3.40
N GLY A 15 0.53 -18.22 -4.00
CA GLY A 15 -0.74 -17.97 -3.35
C GLY A 15 -0.79 -16.71 -2.52
N TYR A 16 0.28 -15.94 -2.53
CA TYR A 16 0.28 -14.67 -1.83
C TYR A 16 -0.44 -13.62 -2.65
N TYR A 17 -1.18 -12.77 -1.95
CA TYR A 17 -1.78 -11.61 -2.59
C TYR A 17 -0.83 -10.44 -2.43
N VAL A 18 -0.55 -9.77 -3.52
CA VAL A 18 0.35 -8.63 -3.54
C VAL A 18 -0.47 -7.40 -3.91
N ALA A 19 -0.36 -6.37 -3.10
CA ALA A 19 -1.05 -5.12 -3.35
C ALA A 19 -0.04 -4.02 -3.57
N SER A 20 -0.32 -3.16 -4.54
CA SER A 20 0.53 -2.00 -4.78
C SER A 20 -0.35 -0.79 -5.01
N VAL A 21 0.18 0.37 -4.66
CA VAL A 21 -0.53 1.63 -4.80
C VAL A 21 0.30 2.51 -5.74
N PRO A 22 -0.08 2.55 -7.03
CA PRO A 22 0.73 3.28 -8.01
C PRO A 22 0.89 4.76 -7.69
N ALA A 23 -0.09 5.35 -7.04
CA ALA A 23 -0.02 6.77 -6.70
C ALA A 23 1.05 7.07 -5.65
N LEU A 24 1.46 6.07 -4.89
CA LEU A 24 2.45 6.22 -3.84
C LEU A 24 3.65 5.35 -4.17
N ARG A 25 4.76 5.98 -4.49
CA ARG A 25 5.95 5.27 -4.92
C ARG A 25 6.43 4.28 -3.87
N GLY A 26 6.72 3.08 -4.32
CA GLY A 26 7.27 2.04 -3.47
C GLY A 26 6.30 1.52 -2.44
N CYS A 27 5.05 1.89 -2.54
CA CYS A 27 4.06 1.48 -1.57
C CYS A 27 3.42 0.17 -2.02
N HIS A 28 3.87 -0.92 -1.42
CA HIS A 28 3.33 -2.24 -1.74
C HIS A 28 3.42 -3.13 -0.51
N THR A 29 2.60 -4.16 -0.50
CA THR A 29 2.60 -5.11 0.59
C THR A 29 2.07 -6.44 0.07
N GLN A 30 2.18 -7.48 0.90
CA GLN A 30 1.66 -8.78 0.52
C GLN A 30 1.16 -9.51 1.76
N ALA A 31 0.27 -10.45 1.53
CA ALA A 31 -0.28 -11.26 2.61
C ALA A 31 -0.87 -12.53 2.01
N LYS A 32 -1.11 -13.52 2.85
CA LYS A 32 -1.64 -14.80 2.39
C LYS A 32 -3.16 -14.78 2.23
N SER A 33 -3.84 -13.82 2.81
CA SER A 33 -5.29 -13.71 2.68
C SER A 33 -5.68 -12.31 2.36
N LEU A 34 -6.83 -12.16 1.72
CA LEU A 34 -7.33 -10.83 1.35
C LEU A 34 -7.66 -10.00 2.57
N ASP A 35 -8.20 -10.63 3.62
CA ASP A 35 -8.53 -9.89 4.83
C ASP A 35 -7.30 -9.25 5.45
N VAL A 36 -6.23 -10.02 5.56
CA VAL A 36 -4.98 -9.50 6.10
C VAL A 36 -4.40 -8.48 5.15
N LEU A 37 -4.50 -8.74 3.85
CA LEU A 37 -3.96 -7.82 2.87
C LEU A 37 -4.61 -6.45 2.97
N MET A 38 -5.92 -6.42 3.13
CA MET A 38 -6.63 -5.14 3.22
C MET A 38 -6.21 -4.33 4.43
N LYS A 39 -5.98 -5.01 5.54
CA LYS A 39 -5.48 -4.34 6.73
C LYS A 39 -4.09 -3.78 6.49
N ARG A 40 -3.23 -4.58 5.86
CA ARG A 40 -1.87 -4.15 5.57
C ARG A 40 -1.84 -3.00 4.58
N VAL A 41 -2.74 -3.03 3.60
CA VAL A 41 -2.83 -1.95 2.62
C VAL A 41 -3.13 -0.63 3.31
N ARG A 42 -4.07 -0.64 4.24
CA ARG A 42 -4.38 0.58 4.98
C ARG A 42 -3.17 1.11 5.72
N GLU A 43 -2.49 0.22 6.43
CA GLU A 43 -1.33 0.62 7.20
C GLU A 43 -0.21 1.13 6.32
N VAL A 44 0.00 0.44 5.20
CA VAL A 44 1.06 0.82 4.27
C VAL A 44 0.77 2.18 3.65
N ILE A 45 -0.48 2.43 3.27
CA ILE A 45 -0.85 3.71 2.70
C ILE A 45 -0.58 4.83 3.71
N GLU A 46 -0.96 4.64 4.95
CA GLU A 46 -0.71 5.64 5.97
C GLU A 46 0.77 5.88 6.15
N LEU A 47 1.54 4.81 6.23
CA LEU A 47 2.98 4.93 6.42
C LEU A 47 3.64 5.60 5.23
N CYS A 48 3.27 5.20 4.03
CA CYS A 48 3.83 5.79 2.83
C CYS A 48 3.49 7.27 2.73
N PHE A 49 2.26 7.60 3.09
CA PHE A 49 1.82 8.98 3.04
C PHE A 49 2.61 9.83 4.02
N LYS A 50 2.78 9.33 5.23
CA LYS A 50 3.53 10.04 6.25
C LYS A 50 5.00 10.14 5.88
N ALA A 51 5.57 9.08 5.35
CA ALA A 51 6.97 9.09 4.95
C ALA A 51 7.21 10.11 3.86
N ASN A 52 6.33 10.15 2.86
CA ASN A 52 6.46 11.13 1.80
C ASN A 52 6.35 12.55 2.32
N TYR A 53 5.44 12.75 3.26
CA TYR A 53 5.25 14.06 3.86
C TYR A 53 6.49 14.49 4.63
N VAL A 54 7.05 13.56 5.39
CA VAL A 54 8.25 13.85 6.16
C VAL A 54 9.42 14.15 5.24
N LEU A 55 9.58 13.37 4.17
CA LEU A 55 10.64 13.61 3.21
C LEU A 55 10.50 14.98 2.57
N ASN A 56 9.28 15.36 2.26
CA ASN A 56 9.05 16.70 1.72
C ASN A 56 9.39 17.77 2.73
N GLY A 57 9.16 17.48 4.00
CA GLY A 57 9.51 18.40 5.05
C GLY A 57 10.98 18.63 5.17
N TYR A 58 11.78 17.65 4.83
CA TYR A 58 13.23 17.80 4.84
C TYR A 58 13.76 18.50 3.61
N GLY A 59 12.94 18.60 2.65
CA GLY A 59 13.38 19.32 1.47
C GLY A 59 13.41 18.48 0.27
#